data_d6b66dbe4cbd8a399928f62e2af581cb
#
_entry.id   d6b66dbe4cbd8a399928f62e2af581cb
#
_cell.length_a   1.000
_cell.length_b   1.000
_cell.length_c   1.000
_cell.angle_alpha   90.00
_cell.angle_beta   90.00
_cell.angle_gamma   90.00
#
_symmetry.space_group_name_H-M   'P 1'
#
loop_
_entity.id
_entity.type
_entity.pdbx_description
1 polymer ?
#
loop_
_entity_poly.entity_id
_entity_poly.type
_entity_poly.pdbx_seq_one_letter_code
_entity_poly.pdbx_strand_id
1 'polypeptide(L)'
;MTIIDVHSHFWQFPEHFNDDFRRQGKRAKAGVELDLTVRFEDYENSSVADVRTIVFGGKARLSGLWVDDLAVSEYVGRHPEQLIGFLSLDPTQEGWQRELRHGHQELGLCGIKLMPMYAGFRPDEEWLAPMWEYAQSHQLPVLLHTGTTFISQAPLECTLPRHLDPVATRYPEVRIVMAHLGHPYEGECVAVIRKHPHVYADLSALHYRPFQLYHSLMLVQEYGVWDKVLFGTDYPFTTVQATMDGLRNLNSMLTGTALPRLNEPSIERLITRDSLPLLGLK
;
A
#
# COMPACT_ATOMS: atom_id res chain seq x y z
N MET A 1 2.01 22.93 3.91
CA MET A 1 1.19 22.03 3.06
C MET A 1 1.58 20.62 3.41
N THR A 2 0.67 19.86 3.95
CA THR A 2 0.93 18.51 4.44
C THR A 2 0.79 17.50 3.27
N ILE A 3 1.78 16.65 3.08
CA ILE A 3 1.72 15.50 2.16
C ILE A 3 1.12 14.32 2.91
N ILE A 4 0.23 13.57 2.27
CA ILE A 4 -0.30 12.33 2.83
C ILE A 4 0.36 11.14 2.13
N ASP A 5 1.19 10.41 2.85
CA ASP A 5 1.79 9.14 2.41
C ASP A 5 0.91 7.99 2.91
N VAL A 6 0.15 7.35 2.02
CA VAL A 6 -0.80 6.30 2.43
C VAL A 6 -0.16 4.92 2.57
N HIS A 7 1.15 4.77 2.31
CA HIS A 7 1.79 3.46 2.27
C HIS A 7 3.22 3.50 2.79
N SER A 8 3.40 3.14 4.05
CA SER A 8 4.70 3.01 4.70
C SER A 8 4.70 1.82 5.65
N HIS A 9 5.85 1.21 5.86
CA HIS A 9 6.00 0.08 6.76
C HIS A 9 6.69 0.47 8.06
N PHE A 10 6.38 -0.27 9.13
CA PHE A 10 7.18 -0.33 10.34
C PHE A 10 7.82 -1.72 10.43
N TRP A 11 9.11 -1.79 10.12
CA TRP A 11 9.87 -3.04 10.16
C TRP A 11 11.13 -2.89 11.00
N GLN A 12 11.54 -3.99 11.62
CA GLN A 12 12.85 -4.18 12.21
C GLN A 12 13.53 -5.36 11.51
N PHE A 13 14.66 -5.11 10.89
CA PHE A 13 15.41 -6.13 10.17
C PHE A 13 16.63 -6.56 11.01
N PRO A 14 16.83 -7.87 11.24
CA PRO A 14 16.15 -9.01 10.62
C PRO A 14 14.94 -9.56 11.38
N GLU A 15 14.57 -9.01 12.53
CA GLU A 15 13.68 -9.62 13.55
C GLU A 15 12.29 -9.99 13.00
N HIS A 16 11.72 -9.15 12.14
CA HIS A 16 10.38 -9.36 11.58
C HIS A 16 10.35 -10.31 10.38
N PHE A 17 11.51 -10.85 9.97
CA PHE A 17 11.64 -11.66 8.74
C PHE A 17 12.37 -12.97 9.02
N ASN A 18 11.80 -14.09 8.54
CA ASN A 18 12.50 -15.36 8.62
C ASN A 18 13.67 -15.46 7.63
N ASP A 19 14.48 -16.50 7.76
CA ASP A 19 15.67 -16.71 6.91
C ASP A 19 15.34 -16.82 5.42
N ASP A 20 14.20 -17.42 5.08
CA ASP A 20 13.75 -17.57 3.72
C ASP A 20 13.39 -16.23 3.08
N PHE A 21 12.63 -15.40 3.79
CA PHE A 21 12.32 -14.06 3.33
C PHE A 21 13.60 -13.25 3.12
N ARG A 22 14.51 -13.25 4.11
CA ARG A 22 15.79 -12.51 4.04
C ARG A 22 16.64 -12.96 2.86
N ARG A 23 16.74 -14.28 2.62
CA ARG A 23 17.49 -14.83 1.48
C ARG A 23 16.90 -14.39 0.14
N GLN A 24 15.57 -14.40 0.01
CA GLN A 24 14.87 -14.02 -1.21
C GLN A 24 14.82 -12.50 -1.40
N GLY A 25 14.76 -11.73 -0.31
CA GLY A 25 14.74 -10.26 -0.30
C GLY A 25 15.93 -9.62 -1.03
N LYS A 26 17.09 -10.31 -1.09
CA LYS A 26 18.25 -9.87 -1.88
C LYS A 26 17.95 -9.67 -3.37
N ARG A 27 16.85 -10.22 -3.86
CA ARG A 27 16.38 -10.05 -5.25
C ARG A 27 15.47 -8.82 -5.44
N ALA A 28 14.99 -8.21 -4.36
CA ALA A 28 14.09 -7.05 -4.43
C ALA A 28 14.75 -5.85 -5.11
N LYS A 29 16.04 -5.64 -4.82
CA LYS A 29 16.86 -4.59 -5.44
C LYS A 29 18.23 -5.16 -5.76
N ALA A 30 18.47 -5.51 -7.01
CA ALA A 30 19.74 -6.12 -7.45
C ALA A 30 20.94 -5.22 -7.10
N GLY A 31 21.95 -5.79 -6.42
CA GLY A 31 23.20 -5.10 -6.09
C GLY A 31 23.15 -4.17 -4.87
N VAL A 32 22.04 -4.12 -4.15
CA VAL A 32 21.89 -3.32 -2.93
C VAL A 32 21.69 -4.26 -1.74
N GLU A 33 22.47 -4.07 -0.67
CA GLU A 33 22.21 -4.74 0.60
C GLU A 33 20.93 -4.17 1.21
N LEU A 34 20.00 -5.07 1.56
CA LEU A 34 18.68 -4.68 2.01
C LEU A 34 18.67 -4.56 3.54
N ASP A 35 18.71 -3.35 4.07
CA ASP A 35 18.30 -3.05 5.44
C ASP A 35 16.87 -2.49 5.39
N LEU A 36 15.93 -3.23 5.96
CA LEU A 36 14.52 -2.83 6.05
C LEU A 36 14.17 -2.26 7.44
N THR A 37 15.17 -1.95 8.27
CA THR A 37 14.94 -1.34 9.58
C THR A 37 14.42 0.08 9.42
N VAL A 38 13.23 0.33 9.96
CA VAL A 38 12.61 1.66 9.95
C VAL A 38 12.93 2.38 11.25
N ARG A 39 13.52 3.57 11.14
CA ARG A 39 13.70 4.54 12.21
C ARG A 39 12.94 5.80 11.84
N PHE A 40 12.25 6.38 12.79
CA PHE A 40 11.43 7.57 12.53
C PHE A 40 12.29 8.75 12.06
N GLU A 41 13.45 8.96 12.68
CA GLU A 41 14.37 10.03 12.31
C GLU A 41 14.86 9.90 10.86
N ASP A 42 15.13 8.68 10.39
CA ASP A 42 15.55 8.45 9.01
C ASP A 42 14.39 8.74 8.03
N TYR A 43 13.17 8.37 8.39
CA TYR A 43 11.98 8.70 7.61
C TYR A 43 11.75 10.22 7.57
N GLU A 44 11.75 10.89 8.71
CA GLU A 44 11.56 12.34 8.82
C GLU A 44 12.63 13.11 8.04
N ASN A 45 13.90 12.76 8.19
CA ASN A 45 15.01 13.36 7.45
C ASN A 45 14.97 13.10 5.93
N SER A 46 14.31 12.05 5.49
CA SER A 46 14.12 11.75 4.07
C SER A 46 13.01 12.55 3.40
N SER A 47 12.29 13.35 4.17
CA SER A 47 11.17 14.18 3.72
C SER A 47 11.54 15.66 3.82
N VAL A 48 11.15 16.45 2.83
CA VAL A 48 11.34 17.92 2.83
C VAL A 48 10.07 18.68 3.14
N ALA A 49 8.97 17.99 3.36
CA ALA A 49 7.66 18.57 3.61
C ALA A 49 7.10 18.06 4.95
N ASP A 50 6.14 18.77 5.47
CA ASP A 50 5.26 18.26 6.50
C ASP A 50 4.50 17.05 5.94
N VAL A 51 4.63 15.87 6.57
CA VAL A 51 4.08 14.60 6.09
C VAL A 51 3.27 13.93 7.18
N ARG A 52 2.08 13.45 6.81
CA ARG A 52 1.34 12.47 7.63
C ARG A 52 1.31 11.13 6.89
N THR A 53 1.54 10.06 7.62
CA THR A 53 1.83 8.76 7.03
C THR A 53 0.99 7.66 7.63
N ILE A 54 0.37 6.85 6.77
CA ILE A 54 -0.24 5.58 7.17
C ILE A 54 0.86 4.52 7.27
N VAL A 55 0.97 3.92 8.46
CA VAL A 55 2.03 2.96 8.80
C VAL A 55 1.42 1.62 9.23
N PHE A 56 2.01 0.55 8.76
CA PHE A 56 1.62 -0.83 9.12
C PHE A 56 2.84 -1.77 9.11
N GLY A 57 2.72 -2.88 9.83
CA GLY A 57 3.78 -3.90 9.88
C GLY A 57 3.72 -4.87 8.70
N GLY A 58 2.71 -5.70 8.70
CA GLY A 58 2.52 -6.84 7.81
C GLY A 58 2.55 -8.16 8.56
N LYS A 59 1.58 -9.02 8.27
CA LYS A 59 1.49 -10.40 8.79
C LYS A 59 1.26 -11.35 7.63
N ALA A 60 2.18 -12.29 7.42
CA ALA A 60 2.12 -13.28 6.35
C ALA A 60 3.03 -14.47 6.67
N ARG A 61 2.52 -15.48 7.38
CA ARG A 61 3.30 -16.64 7.83
C ARG A 61 3.89 -17.44 6.68
N LEU A 62 3.15 -17.60 5.58
CA LEU A 62 3.60 -18.34 4.42
C LEU A 62 4.95 -17.81 3.88
N SER A 63 5.11 -16.50 3.83
CA SER A 63 6.33 -15.85 3.33
C SER A 63 7.34 -15.49 4.42
N GLY A 64 6.97 -15.62 5.70
CA GLY A 64 7.88 -15.41 6.83
C GLY A 64 8.05 -13.95 7.24
N LEU A 65 7.06 -13.11 6.96
CA LEU A 65 6.94 -11.76 7.48
C LEU A 65 5.94 -11.74 8.65
N TRP A 66 6.36 -11.20 9.79
CA TRP A 66 5.47 -11.04 10.93
C TRP A 66 5.85 -9.86 11.82
N VAL A 67 4.93 -8.91 11.95
CA VAL A 67 5.05 -7.76 12.85
C VAL A 67 3.84 -7.72 13.76
N ASP A 68 4.07 -7.65 15.07
CA ASP A 68 2.97 -7.50 16.01
C ASP A 68 2.36 -6.10 15.94
N ASP A 69 1.02 -6.04 15.96
CA ASP A 69 0.29 -4.78 15.94
C ASP A 69 0.54 -3.92 17.17
N LEU A 70 0.91 -4.52 18.30
CA LEU A 70 1.35 -3.79 19.50
C LEU A 70 2.57 -2.93 19.18
N ALA A 71 3.57 -3.49 18.48
CA ALA A 71 4.78 -2.74 18.12
C ALA A 71 4.46 -1.58 17.15
N VAL A 72 3.52 -1.77 16.22
CA VAL A 72 3.02 -0.71 15.34
C VAL A 72 2.30 0.38 16.15
N SER A 73 1.41 0.00 17.07
CA SER A 73 0.68 0.93 17.92
C SER A 73 1.63 1.76 18.81
N GLU A 74 2.64 1.12 19.41
CA GLU A 74 3.66 1.83 20.21
C GLU A 74 4.50 2.79 19.36
N TYR A 75 4.86 2.40 18.13
CA TYR A 75 5.60 3.27 17.21
C TYR A 75 4.79 4.50 16.81
N VAL A 76 3.55 4.31 16.41
CA VAL A 76 2.61 5.39 16.05
C VAL A 76 2.32 6.28 17.25
N GLY A 77 2.13 5.70 18.44
CA GLY A 77 1.85 6.43 19.67
C GLY A 77 2.98 7.39 20.11
N ARG A 78 4.20 7.21 19.62
CA ARG A 78 5.32 8.13 19.85
C ARG A 78 5.28 9.36 18.94
N HIS A 79 4.57 9.29 17.80
CA HIS A 79 4.50 10.34 16.78
C HIS A 79 3.05 10.53 16.26
N PRO A 80 2.07 10.78 17.15
CA PRO A 80 0.64 10.72 16.82
C PRO A 80 0.18 11.82 15.85
N GLU A 81 0.94 12.92 15.75
CA GLU A 81 0.62 14.01 14.81
C GLU A 81 1.00 13.66 13.36
N GLN A 82 1.98 12.75 13.18
CA GLN A 82 2.55 12.41 11.88
C GLN A 82 2.19 11.01 11.41
N LEU A 83 1.95 10.06 12.33
CA LEU A 83 1.74 8.66 12.00
C LEU A 83 0.30 8.22 12.30
N ILE A 84 -0.25 7.44 11.38
CA ILE A 84 -1.59 6.83 11.45
C ILE A 84 -1.40 5.31 11.34
N GLY A 85 -1.76 4.56 12.37
CA GLY A 85 -1.51 3.13 12.42
C GLY A 85 -2.64 2.29 11.80
N PHE A 86 -2.27 1.34 10.95
CA PHE A 86 -3.15 0.26 10.50
C PHE A 86 -2.71 -1.06 11.13
N LEU A 87 -3.67 -1.86 11.56
CA LEU A 87 -3.40 -3.25 11.97
C LEU A 87 -3.11 -4.12 10.74
N SER A 88 -2.38 -5.20 10.93
CA SER A 88 -2.13 -6.18 9.88
C SER A 88 -2.75 -7.52 10.22
N LEU A 89 -3.31 -8.20 9.22
CA LEU A 89 -3.90 -9.53 9.40
C LEU A 89 -3.27 -10.56 8.46
N ASP A 90 -3.01 -11.73 9.01
CA ASP A 90 -2.91 -12.98 8.26
C ASP A 90 -4.13 -13.84 8.57
N PRO A 91 -5.19 -13.75 7.75
CA PRO A 91 -6.46 -14.43 8.04
C PRO A 91 -6.40 -15.95 7.84
N THR A 92 -5.27 -16.50 7.37
CA THR A 92 -5.04 -17.94 7.31
C THR A 92 -4.65 -18.54 8.66
N GLN A 93 -4.34 -17.69 9.65
CA GLN A 93 -3.95 -18.12 10.98
C GLN A 93 -5.15 -18.25 11.93
N GLU A 94 -5.10 -19.23 12.83
CA GLU A 94 -6.12 -19.39 13.85
C GLU A 94 -6.20 -18.16 14.76
N GLY A 95 -7.41 -17.71 15.08
CA GLY A 95 -7.62 -16.57 15.99
C GLY A 95 -7.54 -15.19 15.35
N TRP A 96 -7.39 -15.07 14.05
CA TRP A 96 -7.29 -13.78 13.34
C TRP A 96 -8.46 -12.82 13.65
N GLN A 97 -9.67 -13.33 13.88
CA GLN A 97 -10.81 -12.47 14.26
C GLN A 97 -10.63 -11.80 15.62
N ARG A 98 -9.91 -12.46 16.54
CA ARG A 98 -9.55 -11.85 17.82
C ARG A 98 -8.47 -10.79 17.64
N GLU A 99 -7.46 -11.06 16.81
CA GLU A 99 -6.42 -10.10 16.46
C GLU A 99 -7.00 -8.85 15.78
N LEU A 100 -7.97 -9.02 14.88
CA LEU A 100 -8.68 -7.91 14.23
C LEU A 100 -9.34 -6.99 15.26
N ARG A 101 -10.10 -7.57 16.20
CA ARG A 101 -10.76 -6.78 17.26
C ARG A 101 -9.76 -6.13 18.21
N HIS A 102 -8.73 -6.86 18.61
CA HIS A 102 -7.68 -6.35 19.49
C HIS A 102 -6.94 -5.17 18.85
N GLY A 103 -6.48 -5.31 17.61
CA GLY A 103 -5.79 -4.24 16.89
C GLY A 103 -6.63 -2.98 16.75
N HIS A 104 -7.91 -3.12 16.42
CA HIS A 104 -8.81 -1.98 16.27
C HIS A 104 -9.26 -1.40 17.62
N GLN A 105 -9.84 -2.21 18.51
CA GLN A 105 -10.57 -1.70 19.69
C GLN A 105 -9.66 -1.42 20.89
N GLU A 106 -8.55 -2.16 21.03
CA GLU A 106 -7.66 -2.04 22.19
C GLU A 106 -6.38 -1.27 21.83
N LEU A 107 -5.81 -1.50 20.63
CA LEU A 107 -4.60 -0.82 20.19
C LEU A 107 -4.86 0.49 19.41
N GLY A 108 -6.13 0.79 19.08
CA GLY A 108 -6.51 2.04 18.42
C GLY A 108 -6.06 2.18 16.95
N LEU A 109 -5.73 1.05 16.30
CA LEU A 109 -5.34 1.05 14.89
C LEU A 109 -6.58 1.22 14.00
N CYS A 110 -6.55 2.18 13.07
CA CYS A 110 -7.75 2.69 12.41
C CYS A 110 -7.94 2.27 10.95
N GLY A 111 -7.25 1.22 10.52
CA GLY A 111 -7.38 0.58 9.22
C GLY A 111 -6.78 -0.81 9.21
N ILE A 112 -6.94 -1.54 8.13
CA ILE A 112 -6.50 -2.94 7.99
C ILE A 112 -5.51 -3.05 6.83
N LYS A 113 -4.33 -3.64 7.07
CA LYS A 113 -3.40 -4.08 6.03
C LYS A 113 -3.53 -5.57 5.80
N LEU A 114 -3.71 -5.95 4.54
CA LEU A 114 -3.68 -7.33 4.08
C LEU A 114 -2.52 -7.56 3.10
N MET A 115 -1.98 -8.76 3.12
CA MET A 115 -0.92 -9.21 2.21
C MET A 115 -1.32 -10.53 1.53
N PRO A 116 -2.35 -10.53 0.63
CA PRO A 116 -2.98 -11.75 0.15
C PRO A 116 -2.02 -12.77 -0.43
N MET A 117 -1.17 -12.38 -1.38
CA MET A 117 -0.23 -13.31 -1.97
C MET A 117 0.86 -13.78 -1.01
N TYR A 118 1.31 -12.91 -0.09
CA TYR A 118 2.34 -13.27 0.89
C TYR A 118 1.82 -14.24 1.96
N ALA A 119 0.52 -14.20 2.24
CA ALA A 119 -0.16 -15.10 3.18
C ALA A 119 -0.86 -16.30 2.49
N GLY A 120 -1.07 -16.24 1.17
CA GLY A 120 -1.61 -17.35 0.38
C GLY A 120 -3.13 -17.45 0.40
N PHE A 121 -3.84 -16.33 0.33
CA PHE A 121 -5.31 -16.28 0.22
C PHE A 121 -5.76 -15.27 -0.83
N ARG A 122 -6.97 -15.46 -1.39
CA ARG A 122 -7.59 -14.45 -2.25
C ARG A 122 -8.57 -13.59 -1.44
N PRO A 123 -8.65 -12.28 -1.73
CA PRO A 123 -9.54 -11.37 -0.99
C PRO A 123 -11.03 -11.65 -1.19
N ASP A 124 -11.42 -12.36 -2.26
CA ASP A 124 -12.81 -12.70 -2.60
C ASP A 124 -13.29 -14.04 -2.02
N GLU A 125 -12.47 -14.77 -1.26
CA GLU A 125 -12.86 -16.03 -0.66
C GLU A 125 -13.96 -15.85 0.40
N GLU A 126 -15.01 -16.68 0.35
CA GLU A 126 -16.21 -16.51 1.19
C GLU A 126 -15.92 -16.54 2.70
N TRP A 127 -14.93 -17.31 3.13
CA TRP A 127 -14.56 -17.40 4.54
C TRP A 127 -13.98 -16.09 5.11
N LEU A 128 -13.59 -15.14 4.25
CA LEU A 128 -13.18 -13.79 4.63
C LEU A 128 -14.35 -12.82 4.86
N ALA A 129 -15.58 -13.22 4.59
CA ALA A 129 -16.77 -12.38 4.79
C ALA A 129 -16.79 -11.67 6.16
N PRO A 130 -16.47 -12.34 7.30
CA PRO A 130 -16.47 -11.67 8.60
C PRO A 130 -15.49 -10.50 8.72
N MET A 131 -14.36 -10.52 7.99
CA MET A 131 -13.40 -9.42 7.97
C MET A 131 -13.98 -8.22 7.19
N TRP A 132 -14.57 -8.46 6.03
CA TRP A 132 -15.18 -7.41 5.21
C TRP A 132 -16.40 -6.78 5.90
N GLU A 133 -17.25 -7.60 6.54
CA GLU A 133 -18.39 -7.15 7.35
C GLU A 133 -17.93 -6.28 8.53
N TYR A 134 -16.85 -6.68 9.21
CA TYR A 134 -16.25 -5.90 10.28
C TYR A 134 -15.71 -4.57 9.76
N ALA A 135 -14.95 -4.58 8.67
CA ALA A 135 -14.41 -3.37 8.06
C ALA A 135 -15.53 -2.39 7.67
N GLN A 136 -16.62 -2.89 7.06
CA GLN A 136 -17.76 -2.08 6.67
C GLN A 136 -18.49 -1.48 7.88
N SER A 137 -18.79 -2.30 8.90
CA SER A 137 -19.53 -1.86 10.08
C SER A 137 -18.78 -0.84 10.93
N HIS A 138 -17.45 -0.89 10.93
CA HIS A 138 -16.58 0.03 11.68
C HIS A 138 -15.94 1.11 10.78
N GLN A 139 -16.30 1.15 9.50
CA GLN A 139 -15.77 2.10 8.52
C GLN A 139 -14.24 2.09 8.39
N LEU A 140 -13.60 0.94 8.62
CA LEU A 140 -12.15 0.78 8.50
C LEU A 140 -11.75 0.68 7.03
N PRO A 141 -10.82 1.51 6.56
CA PRO A 141 -10.21 1.31 5.25
C PRO A 141 -9.36 0.05 5.24
N VAL A 142 -9.32 -0.62 4.08
CA VAL A 142 -8.53 -1.84 3.88
C VAL A 142 -7.52 -1.59 2.77
N LEU A 143 -6.24 -1.64 3.10
CA LEU A 143 -5.15 -1.54 2.13
C LEU A 143 -4.57 -2.94 1.88
N LEU A 144 -4.60 -3.37 0.62
CA LEU A 144 -4.10 -4.70 0.23
C LEU A 144 -2.84 -4.57 -0.62
N HIS A 145 -1.86 -5.42 -0.36
CA HIS A 145 -0.80 -5.64 -1.34
C HIS A 145 -1.40 -6.22 -2.61
N THR A 146 -1.14 -5.60 -3.75
CA THR A 146 -1.47 -6.10 -5.08
C THR A 146 -0.23 -6.02 -5.98
N GLY A 147 -0.20 -6.78 -7.07
CA GLY A 147 0.91 -6.73 -8.00
C GLY A 147 1.88 -7.91 -7.89
N THR A 148 3.18 -7.66 -7.76
CA THR A 148 4.21 -8.70 -7.83
C THR A 148 5.01 -8.85 -6.54
N THR A 149 5.83 -9.90 -6.50
CA THR A 149 6.73 -10.20 -5.37
C THR A 149 8.02 -10.88 -5.86
N PHE A 150 9.04 -10.86 -5.01
CA PHE A 150 10.25 -11.68 -5.14
C PHE A 150 10.21 -12.99 -4.34
N ILE A 151 9.13 -13.25 -3.60
CA ILE A 151 8.96 -14.43 -2.75
C ILE A 151 8.39 -15.58 -3.58
N SER A 152 9.17 -16.65 -3.75
CA SER A 152 8.85 -17.75 -4.67
C SER A 152 7.64 -18.60 -4.27
N GLN A 153 7.34 -18.70 -2.99
CA GLN A 153 6.18 -19.43 -2.47
C GLN A 153 4.88 -18.63 -2.48
N ALA A 154 4.95 -17.32 -2.75
CA ALA A 154 3.77 -16.45 -2.79
C ALA A 154 3.00 -16.62 -4.12
N PRO A 155 1.75 -17.13 -4.11
CA PRO A 155 1.02 -17.41 -5.34
C PRO A 155 0.51 -16.11 -6.01
N LEU A 156 0.90 -15.87 -7.26
CA LEU A 156 0.48 -14.67 -8.02
C LEU A 156 -1.03 -14.54 -8.14
N GLU A 157 -1.76 -15.64 -8.20
CA GLU A 157 -3.23 -15.60 -8.27
C GLU A 157 -3.86 -14.82 -7.10
N CYS A 158 -3.25 -14.83 -5.93
CA CYS A 158 -3.80 -14.17 -4.74
C CYS A 158 -3.67 -12.63 -4.76
N THR A 159 -2.98 -12.05 -5.74
CA THR A 159 -2.71 -10.60 -5.80
C THR A 159 -3.44 -9.86 -6.92
N LEU A 160 -4.19 -10.58 -7.76
CA LEU A 160 -4.79 -10.00 -8.95
C LEU A 160 -5.88 -8.98 -8.58
N PRO A 161 -5.83 -7.74 -9.13
CA PRO A 161 -6.79 -6.69 -8.80
C PRO A 161 -8.26 -7.09 -9.06
N ARG A 162 -8.51 -7.95 -10.05
CA ARG A 162 -9.85 -8.43 -10.39
C ARG A 162 -10.60 -9.10 -9.24
N HIS A 163 -9.89 -9.69 -8.27
CA HIS A 163 -10.52 -10.32 -7.10
C HIS A 163 -11.19 -9.32 -6.15
N LEU A 164 -10.88 -8.03 -6.30
CA LEU A 164 -11.54 -6.98 -5.51
C LEU A 164 -12.85 -6.49 -6.14
N ASP A 165 -13.13 -6.82 -7.39
CA ASP A 165 -14.40 -6.47 -8.03
C ASP A 165 -15.63 -7.10 -7.34
N PRO A 166 -15.66 -8.43 -7.09
CA PRO A 166 -16.78 -9.04 -6.33
C PRO A 166 -16.82 -8.57 -4.87
N VAL A 167 -15.67 -8.30 -4.24
CA VAL A 167 -15.61 -7.77 -2.88
C VAL A 167 -16.27 -6.41 -2.80
N ALA A 168 -15.85 -5.45 -3.64
CA ALA A 168 -16.40 -4.10 -3.66
C ALA A 168 -17.87 -4.06 -4.09
N THR A 169 -18.33 -5.04 -4.86
CA THR A 169 -19.76 -5.21 -5.20
C THR A 169 -20.57 -5.65 -3.98
N ARG A 170 -20.03 -6.57 -3.17
CA ARG A 170 -20.71 -7.12 -2.00
C ARG A 170 -20.64 -6.18 -0.78
N TYR A 171 -19.55 -5.43 -0.65
CA TYR A 171 -19.27 -4.52 0.47
C TYR A 171 -18.99 -3.10 -0.03
N PRO A 172 -20.00 -2.42 -0.61
CA PRO A 172 -19.79 -1.17 -1.36
C PRO A 172 -19.33 0.02 -0.52
N GLU A 173 -19.52 -0.03 0.80
CA GLU A 173 -19.13 1.06 1.71
C GLU A 173 -17.69 0.89 2.25
N VAL A 174 -17.05 -0.25 2.01
CA VAL A 174 -15.65 -0.45 2.41
C VAL A 174 -14.73 0.35 1.49
N ARG A 175 -13.88 1.17 2.10
CA ARG A 175 -12.82 1.89 1.39
C ARG A 175 -11.64 0.96 1.19
N ILE A 176 -11.37 0.63 -0.07
CA ILE A 176 -10.31 -0.33 -0.45
C ILE A 176 -9.19 0.42 -1.16
N VAL A 177 -7.94 0.15 -0.79
CA VAL A 177 -6.76 0.65 -1.49
C VAL A 177 -5.95 -0.52 -2.04
N MET A 178 -5.79 -0.57 -3.35
CA MET A 178 -4.90 -1.50 -4.04
C MET A 178 -3.49 -0.91 -4.12
N ALA A 179 -2.51 -1.56 -3.50
CA ALA A 179 -1.14 -1.09 -3.51
C ALA A 179 -0.50 -1.13 -4.92
N HIS A 180 0.44 -0.21 -5.17
CA HIS A 180 1.34 -0.22 -6.32
C HIS A 180 0.63 -0.18 -7.69
N LEU A 181 -0.58 0.42 -7.78
CA LEU A 181 -1.43 0.37 -8.98
C LEU A 181 -1.60 -1.06 -9.54
N GLY A 182 -1.44 -2.06 -8.68
CA GLY A 182 -1.56 -3.47 -9.06
C GLY A 182 -0.51 -3.98 -10.04
N HIS A 183 0.62 -3.27 -10.22
CA HIS A 183 1.61 -3.62 -11.24
C HIS A 183 2.11 -5.07 -11.12
N PRO A 184 2.26 -5.82 -12.21
CA PRO A 184 2.11 -5.44 -13.62
C PRO A 184 0.67 -5.66 -14.19
N TYR A 185 -0.36 -5.67 -13.35
CA TYR A 185 -1.77 -5.87 -13.72
C TYR A 185 -2.57 -4.55 -13.71
N GLU A 186 -1.95 -3.45 -14.12
CA GLU A 186 -2.50 -2.08 -14.06
C GLU A 186 -3.86 -1.94 -14.75
N GLY A 187 -4.04 -2.62 -15.88
CA GLY A 187 -5.32 -2.60 -16.61
C GLY A 187 -6.49 -3.11 -15.77
N GLU A 188 -6.28 -4.17 -14.99
CA GLU A 188 -7.29 -4.68 -14.07
C GLU A 188 -7.51 -3.71 -12.89
N CYS A 189 -6.44 -3.19 -12.32
CA CYS A 189 -6.50 -2.22 -11.24
C CYS A 189 -7.31 -0.98 -11.66
N VAL A 190 -6.99 -0.39 -12.82
CA VAL A 190 -7.70 0.77 -13.37
C VAL A 190 -9.18 0.46 -13.64
N ALA A 191 -9.49 -0.74 -14.15
CA ALA A 191 -10.87 -1.16 -14.37
C ALA A 191 -11.67 -1.21 -13.05
N VAL A 192 -11.09 -1.76 -11.98
CA VAL A 192 -11.74 -1.88 -10.68
C VAL A 192 -11.92 -0.52 -10.00
N ILE A 193 -10.88 0.33 -9.93
CA ILE A 193 -11.00 1.66 -9.31
C ILE A 193 -11.96 2.57 -10.08
N ARG A 194 -12.08 2.42 -11.40
CA ARG A 194 -13.03 3.16 -12.22
C ARG A 194 -14.47 2.76 -11.94
N LYS A 195 -14.70 1.47 -11.71
CA LYS A 195 -16.03 0.90 -11.52
C LYS A 195 -16.63 1.22 -10.15
N HIS A 196 -15.80 1.21 -9.08
CA HIS A 196 -16.27 1.28 -7.71
C HIS A 196 -15.96 2.63 -7.05
N PRO A 197 -16.96 3.30 -6.43
CA PRO A 197 -16.78 4.63 -5.86
C PRO A 197 -15.77 4.68 -4.71
N HIS A 198 -15.67 3.63 -3.89
CA HIS A 198 -14.81 3.56 -2.71
C HIS A 198 -13.58 2.67 -2.88
N VAL A 199 -13.23 2.31 -4.12
CA VAL A 199 -11.97 1.62 -4.41
C VAL A 199 -10.97 2.60 -5.00
N TYR A 200 -9.77 2.58 -4.46
CA TYR A 200 -8.63 3.42 -4.80
C TYR A 200 -7.40 2.56 -5.08
N ALA A 201 -6.34 3.17 -5.58
CA ALA A 201 -5.02 2.54 -5.66
C ALA A 201 -3.95 3.52 -5.23
N ASP A 202 -2.84 3.05 -4.65
CA ASP A 202 -1.66 3.88 -4.44
C ASP A 202 -0.58 3.61 -5.49
N LEU A 203 0.34 4.55 -5.64
CA LEU A 203 1.44 4.45 -6.62
C LEU A 203 2.78 4.07 -6.00
N SER A 204 2.78 3.61 -4.77
CA SER A 204 3.99 3.28 -4.01
C SER A 204 4.91 2.30 -4.76
N ALA A 205 6.22 2.35 -4.48
CA ALA A 205 7.25 1.48 -5.06
C ALA A 205 7.40 1.51 -6.59
N LEU A 206 6.87 2.51 -7.30
CA LEU A 206 6.93 2.57 -8.78
C LEU A 206 7.95 3.57 -9.33
N HIS A 207 8.30 4.64 -8.61
CA HIS A 207 9.12 5.73 -9.17
C HIS A 207 10.52 5.28 -9.65
N TYR A 208 11.10 4.25 -9.07
CA TYR A 208 12.37 3.67 -9.52
C TYR A 208 12.24 2.71 -10.71
N ARG A 209 11.02 2.60 -11.28
CA ARG A 209 10.69 1.91 -12.54
C ARG A 209 9.99 2.92 -13.46
N PRO A 210 10.72 3.88 -14.05
CA PRO A 210 10.11 5.04 -14.70
C PRO A 210 9.18 4.68 -15.86
N PHE A 211 9.52 3.68 -16.68
CA PHE A 211 8.64 3.23 -17.75
C PHE A 211 7.36 2.58 -17.22
N GLN A 212 7.49 1.74 -16.19
CA GLN A 212 6.34 1.11 -15.51
C GLN A 212 5.40 2.17 -14.93
N LEU A 213 5.95 3.14 -14.19
CA LEU A 213 5.18 4.24 -13.62
C LEU A 213 4.50 5.08 -14.70
N TYR A 214 5.23 5.41 -15.79
CA TYR A 214 4.66 6.11 -16.93
C TYR A 214 3.49 5.34 -17.54
N HIS A 215 3.66 4.05 -17.82
CA HIS A 215 2.62 3.20 -18.38
C HIS A 215 1.38 3.14 -17.47
N SER A 216 1.57 2.92 -16.17
CA SER A 216 0.50 2.90 -15.18
C SER A 216 -0.29 4.21 -15.13
N LEU A 217 0.42 5.36 -15.10
CA LEU A 217 -0.21 6.68 -15.05
C LEU A 217 -0.84 7.08 -16.40
N MET A 218 -0.36 6.56 -17.51
CA MET A 218 -1.03 6.73 -18.80
C MET A 218 -2.40 6.07 -18.83
N LEU A 219 -2.52 4.85 -18.30
CA LEU A 219 -3.83 4.20 -18.14
C LEU A 219 -4.75 5.01 -17.20
N VAL A 220 -4.22 5.49 -16.08
CA VAL A 220 -4.96 6.39 -15.16
C VAL A 220 -5.47 7.63 -15.88
N GLN A 221 -4.64 8.24 -16.71
CA GLN A 221 -4.98 9.43 -17.48
C GLN A 221 -6.03 9.16 -18.58
N GLU A 222 -5.85 8.11 -19.36
CA GLU A 222 -6.77 7.75 -20.44
C GLU A 222 -8.16 7.36 -19.93
N TYR A 223 -8.21 6.71 -18.78
CA TYR A 223 -9.48 6.35 -18.15
C TYR A 223 -10.07 7.46 -17.25
N GLY A 224 -9.34 8.58 -17.07
CA GLY A 224 -9.81 9.75 -16.32
C GLY A 224 -9.97 9.50 -14.81
N VAL A 225 -9.13 8.64 -14.20
CA VAL A 225 -9.27 8.19 -12.80
C VAL A 225 -8.18 8.71 -11.86
N TRP A 226 -7.62 9.89 -12.14
CA TRP A 226 -6.61 10.52 -11.29
C TRP A 226 -7.06 10.73 -9.84
N ASP A 227 -8.34 10.98 -9.61
CA ASP A 227 -8.94 11.13 -8.31
C ASP A 227 -9.00 9.84 -7.49
N LYS A 228 -8.78 8.71 -8.14
CA LYS A 228 -8.74 7.38 -7.54
C LYS A 228 -7.34 6.91 -7.15
N VAL A 229 -6.30 7.64 -7.53
CA VAL A 229 -4.92 7.29 -7.23
C VAL A 229 -4.42 8.10 -6.04
N LEU A 230 -3.77 7.45 -5.08
CA LEU A 230 -3.26 8.03 -3.84
C LEU A 230 -1.73 8.07 -3.86
N PHE A 231 -1.16 9.09 -3.24
CA PHE A 231 0.28 9.17 -3.04
C PHE A 231 0.72 8.21 -1.94
N GLY A 232 1.74 7.39 -2.21
CA GLY A 232 2.35 6.46 -1.26
C GLY A 232 3.79 6.17 -1.64
N THR A 233 4.61 5.82 -0.66
CA THR A 233 6.05 5.57 -0.88
C THR A 233 6.42 4.11 -0.90
N ASP A 234 5.85 3.27 -0.06
CA ASP A 234 6.38 1.95 0.31
C ASP A 234 7.70 2.05 1.10
N TYR A 235 7.83 3.09 1.96
CA TYR A 235 9.01 3.21 2.82
C TYR A 235 9.18 1.93 3.66
N PRO A 236 10.39 1.34 3.78
CA PRO A 236 11.70 1.93 3.49
C PRO A 236 12.26 1.65 2.07
N PHE A 237 11.50 1.08 1.14
CA PHE A 237 11.99 0.86 -0.23
C PHE A 237 12.28 2.17 -0.97
N THR A 238 11.56 3.24 -0.65
CA THR A 238 11.77 4.57 -1.18
C THR A 238 11.33 5.65 -0.18
N THR A 239 11.54 6.92 -0.53
CA THR A 239 11.26 8.06 0.33
C THR A 239 10.22 8.99 -0.30
N VAL A 240 9.60 9.85 0.52
CA VAL A 240 8.66 10.87 0.05
C VAL A 240 9.32 11.76 -1.00
N GLN A 241 10.53 12.28 -0.73
CA GLN A 241 11.22 13.15 -1.67
C GLN A 241 11.53 12.45 -2.99
N ALA A 242 12.09 11.24 -2.94
CA ALA A 242 12.43 10.50 -4.16
C ALA A 242 11.20 10.16 -5.00
N THR A 243 10.06 9.84 -4.35
CA THR A 243 8.79 9.57 -5.05
C THR A 243 8.24 10.84 -5.72
N MET A 244 8.26 11.99 -5.02
CA MET A 244 7.84 13.28 -5.58
C MET A 244 8.69 13.68 -6.78
N ASP A 245 10.02 13.56 -6.66
CA ASP A 245 10.96 13.89 -7.73
C ASP A 245 10.80 12.96 -8.92
N GLY A 246 10.61 11.65 -8.68
CA GLY A 246 10.33 10.68 -9.72
C GLY A 246 9.07 11.01 -10.52
N LEU A 247 7.99 11.39 -9.83
CA LEU A 247 6.74 11.81 -10.46
C LEU A 247 6.90 13.09 -11.29
N ARG A 248 7.51 14.14 -10.73
CA ARG A 248 7.71 15.44 -11.40
C ARG A 248 8.61 15.35 -12.61
N ASN A 249 9.62 14.47 -12.57
CA ASN A 249 10.58 14.30 -13.64
C ASN A 249 10.13 13.28 -14.72
N LEU A 250 8.98 12.61 -14.55
CA LEU A 250 8.59 11.50 -15.42
C LEU A 250 8.44 11.91 -16.90
N ASN A 251 7.90 13.09 -17.15
CA ASN A 251 7.78 13.63 -18.52
C ASN A 251 9.12 13.94 -19.21
N SER A 252 10.22 14.06 -18.47
CA SER A 252 11.55 14.35 -19.05
C SER A 252 12.06 13.20 -19.92
N MET A 253 11.70 11.94 -19.57
CA MET A 253 12.07 10.76 -20.36
C MET A 253 11.41 10.72 -21.75
N LEU A 254 10.40 11.54 -21.99
CA LEU A 254 9.64 11.57 -23.23
C LEU A 254 10.22 12.58 -24.23
N THR A 255 11.28 13.31 -23.88
CA THR A 255 11.90 14.31 -24.75
C THR A 255 12.40 13.65 -26.04
N GLY A 256 11.97 14.20 -27.18
CA GLY A 256 12.31 13.65 -28.51
C GLY A 256 11.51 12.42 -28.95
N THR A 257 10.49 12.02 -28.18
CA THR A 257 9.58 10.93 -28.55
C THR A 257 8.21 11.46 -29.01
N ALA A 258 7.42 10.58 -29.65
CA ALA A 258 6.01 10.85 -30.00
C ALA A 258 5.02 10.34 -28.92
N LEU A 259 5.52 9.87 -27.76
CA LEU A 259 4.68 9.38 -26.68
C LEU A 259 3.89 10.53 -26.03
N PRO A 260 2.63 10.30 -25.64
CA PRO A 260 1.81 11.31 -24.99
C PRO A 260 2.39 11.68 -23.62
N ARG A 261 2.28 12.96 -23.26
CA ARG A 261 2.74 13.45 -21.95
C ARG A 261 1.68 13.25 -20.89
N LEU A 262 2.12 12.99 -19.67
CA LEU A 262 1.27 13.03 -18.49
C LEU A 262 0.89 14.46 -18.13
N ASN A 263 -0.32 14.65 -17.61
CA ASN A 263 -0.82 15.94 -17.18
C ASN A 263 -0.14 16.38 -15.87
N GLU A 264 0.80 17.33 -15.95
CA GLU A 264 1.58 17.83 -14.81
C GLU A 264 0.71 18.40 -13.68
N PRO A 265 -0.36 19.19 -13.95
CA PRO A 265 -1.30 19.60 -12.90
C PRO A 265 -1.98 18.43 -12.16
N SER A 266 -2.21 17.30 -12.82
CA SER A 266 -2.77 16.12 -12.18
C SER A 266 -1.73 15.41 -11.30
N ILE A 267 -0.48 15.38 -11.71
CA ILE A 267 0.63 14.88 -10.88
C ILE A 267 0.76 15.73 -9.62
N GLU A 268 0.77 17.06 -9.72
CA GLU A 268 0.86 17.92 -8.54
C GLU A 268 -0.35 17.76 -7.60
N ARG A 269 -1.57 17.65 -8.13
CA ARG A 269 -2.75 17.36 -7.31
C ARG A 269 -2.65 16.00 -6.61
N LEU A 270 -2.13 14.98 -7.27
CA LEU A 270 -1.90 13.66 -6.68
C LEU A 270 -0.93 13.74 -5.49
N ILE A 271 0.19 14.47 -5.63
CA ILE A 271 1.19 14.66 -4.58
C ILE A 271 0.60 15.44 -3.39
N THR A 272 -0.22 16.44 -3.66
CA THR A 272 -0.57 17.49 -2.68
C THR A 272 -1.96 17.36 -2.08
N ARG A 273 -2.76 16.43 -2.59
CA ARG A 273 -4.13 16.22 -2.10
C ARG A 273 -4.14 15.61 -0.72
N ASP A 274 -4.94 16.18 0.18
CA ASP A 274 -5.33 15.48 1.39
C ASP A 274 -6.22 14.28 1.02
N SER A 275 -5.68 13.08 1.14
CA SER A 275 -6.36 11.84 0.82
C SER A 275 -6.98 11.13 2.04
N LEU A 276 -6.73 11.60 3.27
CA LEU A 276 -7.31 11.00 4.47
C LEU A 276 -8.84 10.95 4.46
N PRO A 277 -9.56 12.03 4.06
CA PRO A 277 -11.03 12.00 3.98
C PRO A 277 -11.57 10.95 3.00
N LEU A 278 -10.84 10.63 1.91
CA LEU A 278 -11.22 9.56 0.98
C LEU A 278 -11.23 8.19 1.65
N LEU A 279 -10.37 8.02 2.66
CA LEU A 279 -10.26 6.80 3.46
C LEU A 279 -11.13 6.84 4.72
N GLY A 280 -11.88 7.93 4.96
CA GLY A 280 -12.68 8.13 6.17
C GLY A 280 -11.84 8.44 7.41
N LEU A 281 -10.61 8.87 7.22
CA LEU A 281 -9.68 9.26 8.28
C LEU A 281 -9.64 10.80 8.45
N LYS A 282 -9.08 11.25 9.58
CA LYS A 282 -8.96 12.69 9.93
C LYS A 282 -7.51 13.12 10.01
#